data_a6d9a85947a6c6a21d7da0622cd079b0
#
_entry.id   a6d9a85947a6c6a21d7da0622cd079b0
#
_cell.length_a   1.000
_cell.length_b   1.000
_cell.length_c   1.000
_cell.angle_alpha   90.00
_cell.angle_beta   90.00
_cell.angle_gamma   90.00
#
_symmetry.space_group_name_H-M   'P 1'
#
loop_
_entity.id
_entity.type
_entity.pdbx_description
1 polymer ?
#
loop_
_entity_poly.entity_id
_entity_poly.type
_entity_poly.pdbx_seq_one_letter_code
_entity_poly.pdbx_strand_id
1 'polypeptide(L)'
;MRGWRWLAPAVVVLLAVTAWPVGRAVWTSLFTDPLPGSADRAFVGTDNYTAIVSSRTWWEAVATTLVIVVLMVAVQLAIGLAFAAALRRVGRPWPIAQLLLLLPFGLLAIVSAVVWRDAVTTGFAAQWFGLDDVGPFGALVAVCLGEVWRGTGITTLILLAGLHRVSPSLLASAVADGATSWQRMRRVVLPAAAPALAVATVYRALDAFRILEGPILVDDPGATVRTAPFLVWDTTFSSLELGLGAAMSIVLLLLAAVLAAVLVQLLRVRRIV
;
A
#
# COMPACT_ATOMS: atom_id res chain seq x y z
N MET A 1 -22.18 -28.32 -4.68
CA MET A 1 -22.92 -27.14 -5.19
C MET A 1 -23.91 -26.50 -4.21
N ARG A 2 -24.03 -26.95 -2.97
CA ARG A 2 -24.98 -26.39 -1.98
C ARG A 2 -24.49 -25.14 -1.21
N GLY A 3 -23.22 -24.80 -1.23
CA GLY A 3 -22.66 -23.67 -0.46
C GLY A 3 -22.94 -22.28 -1.05
N TRP A 4 -23.17 -22.16 -2.36
CA TRP A 4 -23.40 -20.87 -3.04
C TRP A 4 -24.65 -20.11 -2.55
N ARG A 5 -25.68 -20.86 -2.13
CA ARG A 5 -26.94 -20.24 -1.63
C ARG A 5 -26.74 -19.44 -0.33
N TRP A 6 -25.78 -19.85 0.49
CA TRP A 6 -25.42 -19.14 1.73
C TRP A 6 -24.51 -17.93 1.49
N LEU A 7 -23.73 -17.96 0.40
CA LEU A 7 -22.88 -16.82 0.01
C LEU A 7 -23.66 -15.79 -0.82
N ALA A 8 -24.76 -16.18 -1.45
CA ALA A 8 -25.53 -15.29 -2.33
C ALA A 8 -25.93 -13.96 -1.68
N PRO A 9 -26.47 -13.90 -0.44
CA PRO A 9 -26.84 -12.63 0.19
C PRO A 9 -25.62 -11.71 0.37
N ALA A 10 -24.48 -12.26 0.82
CA ALA A 10 -23.26 -11.49 1.01
C ALA A 10 -22.70 -10.97 -0.33
N VAL A 11 -22.71 -11.81 -1.37
CA VAL A 11 -22.29 -11.42 -2.71
C VAL A 11 -23.20 -10.34 -3.29
N VAL A 12 -24.51 -10.46 -3.13
CA VAL A 12 -25.49 -9.44 -3.59
C VAL A 12 -25.24 -8.10 -2.91
N VAL A 13 -25.06 -8.09 -1.58
CA VAL A 13 -24.78 -6.86 -0.83
C VAL A 13 -23.43 -6.25 -1.28
N LEU A 14 -22.37 -7.05 -1.39
CA LEU A 14 -21.08 -6.58 -1.86
C LEU A 14 -21.16 -5.99 -3.27
N LEU A 15 -21.84 -6.65 -4.19
CA LEU A 15 -22.02 -6.16 -5.56
C LEU A 15 -22.86 -4.87 -5.56
N ALA A 16 -23.93 -4.78 -4.81
CA ALA A 16 -24.74 -3.59 -4.75
C ALA A 16 -23.98 -2.38 -4.20
N VAL A 17 -23.23 -2.58 -3.11
CA VAL A 17 -22.45 -1.51 -2.46
C VAL A 17 -21.24 -1.09 -3.31
N THR A 18 -20.65 -2.01 -4.05
CA THR A 18 -19.43 -1.72 -4.85
C THR A 18 -19.78 -1.30 -6.28
N ALA A 19 -20.70 -2.00 -6.95
CA ALA A 19 -21.02 -1.75 -8.34
C ALA A 19 -21.69 -0.40 -8.58
N TRP A 20 -22.51 0.06 -7.64
CA TRP A 20 -23.17 1.36 -7.76
C TRP A 20 -22.19 2.53 -7.78
N PRO A 21 -21.27 2.71 -6.80
CA PRO A 21 -20.27 3.78 -6.83
C PRO A 21 -19.34 3.69 -8.04
N VAL A 22 -18.88 2.48 -8.38
CA VAL A 22 -18.01 2.27 -9.56
C VAL A 22 -18.77 2.60 -10.85
N GLY A 23 -20.00 2.13 -11.01
CA GLY A 23 -20.83 2.44 -12.18
C GLY A 23 -21.10 3.95 -12.28
N ARG A 24 -21.30 4.63 -11.17
CA ARG A 24 -21.46 6.08 -11.14
C ARG A 24 -20.16 6.80 -11.53
N ALA A 25 -19.01 6.34 -11.04
CA ALA A 25 -17.71 6.89 -11.44
C ALA A 25 -17.47 6.71 -12.94
N VAL A 26 -17.78 5.52 -13.51
CA VAL A 26 -17.71 5.28 -14.95
C VAL A 26 -18.65 6.20 -15.72
N TRP A 27 -19.88 6.40 -15.22
CA TRP A 27 -20.83 7.32 -15.86
C TRP A 27 -20.31 8.76 -15.81
N THR A 28 -19.85 9.24 -14.66
CA THR A 28 -19.31 10.61 -14.50
C THR A 28 -18.09 10.83 -15.37
N SER A 29 -17.24 9.83 -15.54
CA SER A 29 -16.02 9.92 -16.35
C SER A 29 -16.24 10.19 -17.84
N LEU A 30 -17.47 10.01 -18.34
CA LEU A 30 -17.86 10.26 -19.74
C LEU A 30 -18.32 11.71 -19.97
N PHE A 31 -18.29 12.55 -18.96
CA PHE A 31 -18.74 13.94 -19.05
C PHE A 31 -17.61 14.90 -18.63
N THR A 32 -17.67 16.13 -19.19
CA THR A 32 -17.03 17.28 -18.53
C THR A 32 -18.00 17.75 -17.47
N ASP A 33 -17.65 17.56 -16.21
CA ASP A 33 -18.55 17.93 -15.11
C ASP A 33 -17.77 18.74 -14.09
N PRO A 34 -17.71 20.09 -14.22
CA PRO A 34 -17.02 20.90 -13.23
C PRO A 34 -17.72 20.83 -11.87
N LEU A 35 -19.05 20.80 -11.82
CA LEU A 35 -19.81 20.66 -10.57
C LEU A 35 -21.16 20.01 -10.84
N PRO A 36 -21.71 19.20 -9.89
CA PRO A 36 -23.04 18.66 -10.01
C PRO A 36 -24.09 19.76 -10.16
N GLY A 37 -24.80 19.77 -11.31
CA GLY A 37 -25.84 20.76 -11.59
C GLY A 37 -25.39 22.02 -12.30
N SER A 38 -24.10 22.15 -12.72
CA SER A 38 -23.66 23.22 -13.59
C SER A 38 -24.28 23.07 -15.00
N ALA A 39 -24.59 24.20 -15.64
CA ALA A 39 -25.15 24.23 -17.00
C ALA A 39 -24.16 23.73 -18.06
N ASP A 40 -22.89 23.57 -17.73
CA ASP A 40 -21.79 23.29 -18.63
C ASP A 40 -21.42 21.79 -18.72
N ARG A 41 -22.29 20.91 -18.18
CA ARG A 41 -22.09 19.48 -18.29
C ARG A 41 -22.28 19.00 -19.73
N ALA A 42 -21.19 18.59 -20.39
CA ALA A 42 -21.21 18.06 -21.74
C ALA A 42 -20.75 16.60 -21.76
N PHE A 43 -21.40 15.79 -22.60
CA PHE A 43 -20.94 14.43 -22.86
C PHE A 43 -19.73 14.45 -23.79
N VAL A 44 -18.59 13.93 -23.30
CA VAL A 44 -17.30 13.91 -24.01
C VAL A 44 -16.82 12.48 -24.33
N GLY A 45 -17.62 11.48 -23.97
CA GLY A 45 -17.28 10.09 -24.24
C GLY A 45 -15.93 9.70 -23.61
N THR A 46 -14.95 9.35 -24.44
CA THR A 46 -13.62 8.87 -23.99
C THR A 46 -12.54 9.94 -23.94
N ASP A 47 -12.85 11.21 -24.15
CA ASP A 47 -11.84 12.28 -24.25
C ASP A 47 -11.07 12.47 -22.93
N ASN A 48 -11.72 12.29 -21.78
CA ASN A 48 -11.06 12.28 -20.48
C ASN A 48 -9.97 11.20 -20.40
N TYR A 49 -10.21 10.01 -20.94
CA TYR A 49 -9.24 8.91 -20.96
C TYR A 49 -8.08 9.19 -21.91
N THR A 50 -8.36 9.79 -23.09
CA THR A 50 -7.30 10.19 -24.03
C THR A 50 -6.42 11.28 -23.44
N ALA A 51 -7.00 12.24 -22.71
CA ALA A 51 -6.27 13.27 -21.99
C ALA A 51 -5.33 12.66 -20.92
N ILE A 52 -5.79 11.67 -20.15
CA ILE A 52 -4.98 10.97 -19.14
C ILE A 52 -3.81 10.24 -19.79
N VAL A 53 -4.08 9.43 -20.83
CA VAL A 53 -3.04 8.60 -21.48
C VAL A 53 -1.98 9.45 -22.17
N SER A 54 -2.34 10.62 -22.68
CA SER A 54 -1.42 11.56 -23.30
C SER A 54 -0.71 12.49 -22.29
N SER A 55 -1.15 12.52 -21.05
CA SER A 55 -0.59 13.38 -20.02
C SER A 55 0.76 12.86 -19.49
N ARG A 56 1.82 13.63 -19.71
CA ARG A 56 3.14 13.37 -19.14
C ARG A 56 3.10 13.40 -17.60
N THR A 57 2.40 14.38 -17.02
CA THR A 57 2.24 14.55 -15.57
C THR A 57 1.61 13.31 -14.92
N TRP A 58 0.63 12.70 -15.58
CA TRP A 58 0.01 11.45 -15.13
C TRP A 58 1.03 10.32 -15.02
N TRP A 59 1.80 10.08 -16.07
CA TRP A 59 2.77 8.97 -16.07
C TRP A 59 3.94 9.20 -15.13
N GLU A 60 4.39 10.44 -14.94
CA GLU A 60 5.37 10.80 -13.92
C GLU A 60 4.83 10.51 -12.52
N ALA A 61 3.58 10.85 -12.22
CA ALA A 61 2.92 10.55 -10.95
C ALA A 61 2.77 9.04 -10.72
N VAL A 62 2.40 8.27 -11.76
CA VAL A 62 2.34 6.79 -11.70
C VAL A 62 3.73 6.20 -11.43
N ALA A 63 4.77 6.66 -12.13
CA ALA A 63 6.13 6.19 -11.93
C ALA A 63 6.62 6.49 -10.50
N THR A 64 6.38 7.70 -10.01
CA THR A 64 6.69 8.10 -8.62
C THR A 64 5.99 7.20 -7.61
N THR A 65 4.69 6.93 -7.82
CA THR A 65 3.93 6.03 -6.95
C THR A 65 4.53 4.64 -6.92
N LEU A 66 4.89 4.07 -8.08
CA LEU A 66 5.50 2.74 -8.16
C LEU A 66 6.86 2.68 -7.48
N VAL A 67 7.70 3.72 -7.61
CA VAL A 67 8.98 3.80 -6.90
C VAL A 67 8.76 3.81 -5.39
N ILE A 68 7.85 4.64 -4.89
CA ILE A 68 7.50 4.70 -3.47
C ILE A 68 6.98 3.33 -2.99
N VAL A 69 6.08 2.68 -3.73
CA VAL A 69 5.56 1.35 -3.40
C VAL A 69 6.68 0.33 -3.26
N VAL A 70 7.60 0.27 -4.23
CA VAL A 70 8.71 -0.69 -4.21
C VAL A 70 9.61 -0.47 -3.00
N LEU A 71 10.00 0.78 -2.73
CA LEU A 71 10.86 1.13 -1.60
C LEU A 71 10.18 0.83 -0.26
N MET A 72 8.95 1.27 -0.07
CA MET A 72 8.20 1.03 1.17
C MET A 72 7.99 -0.45 1.44
N VAL A 73 7.56 -1.21 0.44
CA VAL A 73 7.31 -2.66 0.58
C VAL A 73 8.62 -3.39 0.89
N ALA A 74 9.72 -3.05 0.22
CA ALA A 74 11.02 -3.66 0.48
C ALA A 74 11.48 -3.44 1.93
N VAL A 75 11.37 -2.19 2.44
CA VAL A 75 11.73 -1.84 3.82
C VAL A 75 10.81 -2.54 4.82
N GLN A 76 9.50 -2.53 4.59
CA GLN A 76 8.54 -3.18 5.49
C GLN A 76 8.71 -4.71 5.54
N LEU A 77 8.99 -5.35 4.41
CA LEU A 77 9.26 -6.80 4.38
C LEU A 77 10.57 -7.12 5.12
N ALA A 78 11.61 -6.31 4.95
CA ALA A 78 12.89 -6.50 5.63
C ALA A 78 12.73 -6.37 7.16
N ILE A 79 12.14 -5.28 7.64
CA ILE A 79 11.92 -5.02 9.07
C ILE A 79 10.92 -6.03 9.63
N GLY A 80 9.81 -6.29 8.92
CA GLY A 80 8.79 -7.25 9.33
C GLY A 80 9.35 -8.67 9.46
N LEU A 81 10.22 -9.09 8.55
CA LEU A 81 10.88 -10.38 8.63
C LEU A 81 11.84 -10.47 9.82
N ALA A 82 12.60 -9.39 10.09
CA ALA A 82 13.49 -9.31 11.24
C ALA A 82 12.70 -9.44 12.56
N PHE A 83 11.60 -8.71 12.70
CA PHE A 83 10.72 -8.80 13.88
C PHE A 83 10.04 -10.17 13.98
N ALA A 84 9.54 -10.72 12.89
CA ALA A 84 8.94 -12.05 12.88
C ALA A 84 9.95 -13.14 13.29
N ALA A 85 11.20 -13.05 12.82
CA ALA A 85 12.26 -13.96 13.20
C ALA A 85 12.66 -13.81 14.67
N ALA A 86 12.69 -12.58 15.20
CA ALA A 86 12.96 -12.30 16.62
C ALA A 86 11.83 -12.86 17.51
N LEU A 87 10.56 -12.59 17.19
CA LEU A 87 9.41 -13.10 17.94
C LEU A 87 9.35 -14.62 17.96
N ARG A 88 9.70 -15.26 16.83
CA ARG A 88 9.77 -16.72 16.76
C ARG A 88 10.79 -17.32 17.72
N ARG A 89 11.92 -16.64 17.97
CA ARG A 89 12.97 -17.12 18.90
C ARG A 89 12.53 -17.08 20.36
N VAL A 90 11.62 -16.18 20.73
CA VAL A 90 11.09 -16.06 22.08
C VAL A 90 10.16 -17.24 22.43
N GLY A 91 9.80 -18.08 21.46
CA GLY A 91 9.11 -19.37 21.63
C GLY A 91 7.60 -19.23 21.80
N ARG A 92 7.10 -18.52 22.76
CA ARG A 92 5.66 -18.27 22.93
C ARG A 92 5.38 -16.82 22.50
N PRO A 93 4.56 -16.61 21.45
CA PRO A 93 4.27 -15.25 21.04
C PRO A 93 3.55 -14.54 22.18
N TRP A 94 4.25 -13.63 22.82
CA TRP A 94 3.70 -12.83 23.90
C TRP A 94 2.56 -11.98 23.33
N PRO A 95 1.30 -12.20 23.72
CA PRO A 95 0.16 -11.51 23.09
C PRO A 95 0.29 -9.98 23.18
N ILE A 96 0.93 -9.49 24.25
CA ILE A 96 1.22 -8.06 24.43
C ILE A 96 2.18 -7.55 23.36
N ALA A 97 3.24 -8.30 23.01
CA ALA A 97 4.16 -7.87 21.95
C ALA A 97 3.49 -7.80 20.58
N GLN A 98 2.59 -8.72 20.29
CA GLN A 98 1.80 -8.69 19.04
C GLN A 98 0.82 -7.51 19.04
N LEU A 99 0.18 -7.23 20.17
CA LEU A 99 -0.71 -6.08 20.32
C LEU A 99 0.05 -4.76 20.13
N LEU A 100 1.22 -4.61 20.76
CA LEU A 100 2.08 -3.43 20.63
C LEU A 100 2.54 -3.22 19.18
N LEU A 101 2.84 -4.29 18.44
CA LEU A 101 3.19 -4.21 17.02
C LEU A 101 2.00 -3.76 16.14
N LEU A 102 0.77 -4.10 16.53
CA LEU A 102 -0.43 -3.69 15.80
C LEU A 102 -0.92 -2.29 16.19
N LEU A 103 -0.47 -1.75 17.29
CA LEU A 103 -0.95 -0.45 17.78
C LEU A 103 -0.75 0.67 16.75
N PRO A 104 0.41 0.80 16.07
CA PRO A 104 0.57 1.80 15.01
C PRO A 104 -0.40 1.62 13.84
N PHE A 105 -0.73 0.38 13.49
CA PHE A 105 -1.67 0.08 12.41
C PHE A 105 -3.11 0.53 12.74
N GLY A 106 -3.47 0.57 14.01
CA GLY A 106 -4.77 1.07 14.48
C GLY A 106 -4.93 2.59 14.37
N LEU A 107 -3.86 3.34 14.14
CA LEU A 107 -3.93 4.78 13.92
C LEU A 107 -4.45 5.10 12.52
N LEU A 108 -5.19 6.20 12.40
CA LEU A 108 -5.55 6.75 11.10
C LEU A 108 -4.27 7.14 10.34
N ALA A 109 -4.23 6.85 9.03
CA ALA A 109 -3.06 7.13 8.20
C ALA A 109 -2.68 8.61 8.21
N ILE A 110 -3.67 9.51 8.18
CA ILE A 110 -3.46 10.96 8.26
C ILE A 110 -2.78 11.38 9.57
N VAL A 111 -3.18 10.77 10.71
CA VAL A 111 -2.57 11.07 12.02
C VAL A 111 -1.11 10.62 12.05
N SER A 112 -0.83 9.41 11.54
CA SER A 112 0.53 8.92 11.39
C SER A 112 1.38 9.85 10.53
N ALA A 113 0.85 10.29 9.38
CA ALA A 113 1.53 11.18 8.46
C ALA A 113 1.86 12.54 9.10
N VAL A 114 0.90 13.15 9.82
CA VAL A 114 1.12 14.42 10.54
C VAL A 114 2.22 14.27 11.60
N VAL A 115 2.10 13.23 12.46
CA VAL A 115 3.07 13.02 13.55
C VAL A 115 4.49 12.83 13.01
N TRP A 116 4.67 12.04 11.96
CA TRP A 116 5.99 11.79 11.40
C TRP A 116 6.52 12.99 10.62
N ARG A 117 5.68 13.72 9.89
CA ARG A 117 6.07 14.98 9.27
C ARG A 117 6.58 15.96 10.32
N ASP A 118 5.79 16.22 11.35
CA ASP A 118 6.16 17.19 12.39
C ASP A 118 7.39 16.71 13.18
N ALA A 119 7.53 15.43 13.46
CA ALA A 119 8.70 14.88 14.12
C ALA A 119 10.00 15.13 13.35
N VAL A 120 9.97 15.06 12.01
CA VAL A 120 11.14 15.22 11.15
C VAL A 120 11.38 16.69 10.78
N THR A 121 10.32 17.48 10.61
CA THR A 121 10.46 18.88 10.16
C THR A 121 10.69 19.89 11.29
N THR A 122 10.05 19.70 12.45
CA THR A 122 10.11 20.67 13.56
C THR A 122 10.32 20.02 14.92
N GLY A 123 10.19 18.70 15.02
CA GLY A 123 10.15 17.96 16.28
C GLY A 123 11.50 17.38 16.71
N PHE A 124 11.41 16.33 17.53
CA PHE A 124 12.57 15.70 18.16
C PHE A 124 13.60 15.14 17.16
N ALA A 125 13.13 14.60 16.02
CA ALA A 125 14.04 14.05 15.03
C ALA A 125 14.82 15.15 14.31
N ALA A 126 14.20 16.29 14.01
CA ALA A 126 14.90 17.45 13.47
C ALA A 126 16.01 17.92 14.41
N GLN A 127 15.70 18.06 15.70
CA GLN A 127 16.66 18.50 16.71
C GLN A 127 17.79 17.48 16.94
N TRP A 128 17.49 16.19 16.99
CA TRP A 128 18.48 15.15 17.30
C TRP A 128 19.41 14.84 16.13
N PHE A 129 18.91 14.96 14.91
CA PHE A 129 19.68 14.64 13.70
C PHE A 129 20.17 15.87 12.96
N GLY A 130 19.92 17.10 13.47
CA GLY A 130 20.34 18.35 12.84
C GLY A 130 19.68 18.58 11.49
N LEU A 131 18.39 18.23 11.37
CA LEU A 131 17.60 18.34 10.14
C LEU A 131 16.84 19.68 10.14
N ASP A 132 17.57 20.79 10.16
CA ASP A 132 16.97 22.14 10.31
C ASP A 132 16.13 22.57 9.10
N ASP A 133 16.38 21.98 7.91
CA ASP A 133 15.58 22.21 6.70
C ASP A 133 15.61 20.97 5.80
N VAL A 134 14.59 20.13 5.93
CA VAL A 134 14.50 18.90 5.13
C VAL A 134 13.80 19.11 3.78
N GLY A 135 13.24 20.29 3.56
CA GLY A 135 12.50 20.61 2.35
C GLY A 135 11.32 19.67 2.05
N PRO A 136 10.62 19.84 0.92
CA PRO A 136 9.47 19.02 0.56
C PRO A 136 9.81 17.53 0.39
N PHE A 137 11.00 17.21 -0.14
CA PHE A 137 11.45 15.83 -0.28
C PHE A 137 11.63 15.13 1.08
N GLY A 138 12.24 15.83 2.05
CA GLY A 138 12.40 15.28 3.40
C GLY A 138 11.06 15.09 4.10
N ALA A 139 10.11 16.00 3.93
CA ALA A 139 8.75 15.84 4.44
C ALA A 139 8.05 14.62 3.83
N LEU A 140 8.21 14.37 2.52
CA LEU A 140 7.69 13.14 1.89
C LEU A 140 8.35 11.89 2.47
N VAL A 141 9.67 11.89 2.66
CA VAL A 141 10.38 10.77 3.29
C VAL A 141 9.87 10.52 4.70
N ALA A 142 9.62 11.58 5.50
CA ALA A 142 9.05 11.46 6.83
C ALA A 142 7.69 10.78 6.82
N VAL A 143 6.82 11.16 5.90
CA VAL A 143 5.50 10.54 5.72
C VAL A 143 5.63 9.07 5.30
N CYS A 144 6.54 8.76 4.38
CA CYS A 144 6.82 7.38 3.98
C CYS A 144 7.33 6.54 5.17
N LEU A 145 8.16 7.11 6.04
CA LEU A 145 8.60 6.46 7.29
C LEU A 145 7.43 6.19 8.23
N GLY A 146 6.49 7.13 8.35
CA GLY A 146 5.26 6.96 9.10
C GLY A 146 4.43 5.77 8.59
N GLU A 147 4.28 5.65 7.29
CA GLU A 147 3.58 4.52 6.66
C GLU A 147 4.35 3.20 6.82
N VAL A 148 5.68 3.22 6.73
CA VAL A 148 6.50 2.05 7.03
C VAL A 148 6.31 1.62 8.48
N TRP A 149 6.38 2.55 9.44
CA TRP A 149 6.14 2.27 10.86
C TRP A 149 4.75 1.70 11.09
N ARG A 150 3.71 2.31 10.55
CA ARG A 150 2.32 1.88 10.66
C ARG A 150 2.11 0.48 10.10
N GLY A 151 2.62 0.21 8.91
CA GLY A 151 2.40 -1.06 8.19
C GLY A 151 3.31 -2.21 8.60
N THR A 152 4.40 -1.96 9.34
CA THR A 152 5.37 -2.99 9.71
C THR A 152 4.76 -4.03 10.67
N GLY A 153 3.88 -3.63 11.58
CA GLY A 153 3.24 -4.54 12.54
C GLY A 153 2.43 -5.64 11.87
N ILE A 154 1.51 -5.29 10.97
CA ILE A 154 0.68 -6.26 10.24
C ILE A 154 1.55 -7.15 9.33
N THR A 155 2.55 -6.56 8.68
CA THR A 155 3.52 -7.30 7.86
C THR A 155 4.26 -8.35 8.70
N THR A 156 4.72 -7.96 9.90
CA THR A 156 5.37 -8.87 10.85
C THR A 156 4.49 -10.05 11.21
N LEU A 157 3.19 -9.82 11.49
CA LEU A 157 2.28 -10.90 11.88
C LEU A 157 1.99 -11.86 10.73
N ILE A 158 1.81 -11.35 9.49
CA ILE A 158 1.65 -12.21 8.32
C ILE A 158 2.89 -13.09 8.13
N LEU A 159 4.09 -12.51 8.25
CA LEU A 159 5.35 -13.24 8.11
C LEU A 159 5.57 -14.22 9.28
N LEU A 160 5.21 -13.84 10.51
CA LEU A 160 5.30 -14.72 11.68
C LEU A 160 4.41 -15.96 11.51
N ALA A 161 3.19 -15.80 11.01
CA ALA A 161 2.31 -16.91 10.70
C ALA A 161 2.94 -17.86 9.65
N GLY A 162 3.61 -17.32 8.64
CA GLY A 162 4.38 -18.10 7.67
C GLY A 162 5.57 -18.81 8.29
N LEU A 163 6.32 -18.13 9.17
CA LEU A 163 7.47 -18.72 9.84
C LEU A 163 7.08 -19.86 10.81
N HIS A 164 5.90 -19.81 11.41
CA HIS A 164 5.41 -20.89 12.28
C HIS A 164 5.12 -22.18 11.50
N ARG A 165 4.92 -22.13 10.20
CA ARG A 165 4.76 -23.33 9.33
C ARG A 165 6.08 -24.06 9.08
N VAL A 166 7.23 -23.45 9.38
CA VAL A 166 8.54 -24.10 9.22
C VAL A 166 8.77 -25.07 10.37
N SER A 167 8.81 -26.37 10.06
CA SER A 167 8.96 -27.44 11.05
C SER A 167 10.25 -27.28 11.86
N PRO A 168 10.19 -27.41 13.20
CA PRO A 168 11.38 -27.44 14.04
C PRO A 168 12.35 -28.57 13.66
N SER A 169 11.84 -29.73 13.22
CA SER A 169 12.68 -30.86 12.79
C SER A 169 13.52 -30.51 11.56
N LEU A 170 12.95 -29.78 10.60
CA LEU A 170 13.66 -29.34 9.41
C LEU A 170 14.81 -28.37 9.77
N LEU A 171 14.61 -27.54 10.78
CA LEU A 171 15.68 -26.65 11.29
C LEU A 171 16.76 -27.43 12.05
N ALA A 172 16.34 -28.44 12.83
CA ALA A 172 17.29 -29.27 13.55
C ALA A 172 18.16 -30.10 12.61
N SER A 173 17.59 -30.67 11.54
CA SER A 173 18.36 -31.37 10.49
C SER A 173 19.38 -30.44 9.83
N ALA A 174 18.99 -29.22 9.46
CA ALA A 174 19.90 -28.26 8.87
C ALA A 174 21.05 -27.85 9.84
N VAL A 175 20.80 -27.85 11.16
CA VAL A 175 21.86 -27.65 12.17
C VAL A 175 22.79 -28.85 12.23
N ALA A 176 22.26 -30.07 12.20
CA ALA A 176 23.05 -31.30 12.20
C ALA A 176 23.95 -31.38 10.96
N ASP A 177 23.48 -30.88 9.81
CA ASP A 177 24.24 -30.77 8.56
C ASP A 177 25.30 -29.64 8.58
N GLY A 178 25.48 -28.95 9.71
CA GLY A 178 26.47 -27.87 9.85
C GLY A 178 26.08 -26.53 9.19
N ALA A 179 24.82 -26.33 8.82
CA ALA A 179 24.38 -25.11 8.17
C ALA A 179 24.49 -23.91 9.10
N THR A 180 25.13 -22.82 8.63
CA THR A 180 25.19 -21.53 9.34
C THR A 180 23.81 -20.88 9.47
N SER A 181 23.65 -19.93 10.38
CA SER A 181 22.35 -19.22 10.56
C SER A 181 21.86 -18.56 9.27
N TRP A 182 22.78 -18.01 8.45
CA TRP A 182 22.45 -17.42 7.15
C TRP A 182 22.00 -18.47 6.14
N GLN A 183 22.70 -19.60 6.08
CA GLN A 183 22.31 -20.72 5.20
C GLN A 183 20.94 -21.27 5.56
N ARG A 184 20.64 -21.45 6.85
CA ARG A 184 19.31 -21.85 7.33
C ARG A 184 18.25 -20.84 6.93
N MET A 185 18.50 -19.54 7.14
CA MET A 185 17.56 -18.49 6.74
C MET A 185 17.26 -18.55 5.23
N ARG A 186 18.31 -18.56 4.40
CA ARG A 186 18.19 -18.46 2.93
C ARG A 186 17.66 -19.75 2.28
N ARG A 187 18.08 -20.94 2.78
CA ARG A 187 17.77 -22.21 2.11
C ARG A 187 16.61 -22.99 2.71
N VAL A 188 16.23 -22.67 3.95
CA VAL A 188 15.16 -23.40 4.66
C VAL A 188 14.01 -22.46 5.01
N VAL A 189 14.28 -21.38 5.74
CA VAL A 189 13.23 -20.54 6.31
C VAL A 189 12.54 -19.69 5.23
N LEU A 190 13.30 -18.97 4.39
CA LEU A 190 12.72 -18.12 3.35
C LEU A 190 11.91 -18.90 2.31
N PRO A 191 12.39 -20.05 1.77
CA PRO A 191 11.57 -20.84 0.85
C PRO A 191 10.30 -21.38 1.50
N ALA A 192 10.37 -21.85 2.76
CA ALA A 192 9.20 -22.35 3.47
C ALA A 192 8.21 -21.23 3.85
N ALA A 193 8.69 -19.99 4.06
CA ALA A 193 7.86 -18.83 4.32
C ALA A 193 7.42 -18.09 3.04
N ALA A 194 7.85 -18.53 1.85
CA ALA A 194 7.55 -17.88 0.57
C ALA A 194 6.05 -17.58 0.35
N PRO A 195 5.10 -18.47 0.75
CA PRO A 195 3.67 -18.16 0.67
C PRO A 195 3.29 -16.91 1.45
N ALA A 196 3.76 -16.79 2.69
CA ALA A 196 3.46 -15.65 3.55
C ALA A 196 4.14 -14.38 3.05
N LEU A 197 5.38 -14.48 2.53
CA LEU A 197 6.07 -13.39 1.87
C LEU A 197 5.28 -12.88 0.66
N ALA A 198 4.76 -13.79 -0.16
CA ALA A 198 3.97 -13.42 -1.33
C ALA A 198 2.67 -12.70 -0.92
N VAL A 199 1.93 -13.21 0.06
CA VAL A 199 0.72 -12.57 0.58
C VAL A 199 1.03 -11.20 1.17
N ALA A 200 2.08 -11.09 2.00
CA ALA A 200 2.51 -9.83 2.59
C ALA A 200 2.89 -8.81 1.52
N THR A 201 3.63 -9.24 0.48
CA THR A 201 4.04 -8.36 -0.63
C THR A 201 2.84 -7.83 -1.40
N VAL A 202 1.90 -8.69 -1.80
CA VAL A 202 0.68 -8.27 -2.53
C VAL A 202 -0.15 -7.31 -1.68
N TYR A 203 -0.41 -7.68 -0.42
CA TYR A 203 -1.18 -6.85 0.50
C TYR A 203 -0.56 -5.46 0.68
N ARG A 204 0.75 -5.42 0.97
CA ARG A 204 1.45 -4.15 1.21
C ARG A 204 1.62 -3.31 -0.05
N ALA A 205 1.84 -3.94 -1.20
CA ALA A 205 1.94 -3.21 -2.46
C ALA A 205 0.62 -2.51 -2.83
N LEU A 206 -0.51 -3.19 -2.65
CA LEU A 206 -1.82 -2.58 -2.90
C LEU A 206 -2.18 -1.50 -1.88
N ASP A 207 -1.79 -1.67 -0.63
CA ASP A 207 -2.01 -0.66 0.41
C ASP A 207 -1.13 0.59 0.16
N ALA A 208 0.16 0.41 -0.13
CA ALA A 208 1.07 1.49 -0.46
C ALA A 208 0.72 2.21 -1.78
N PHE A 209 0.14 1.49 -2.77
CA PHE A 209 -0.28 2.08 -4.05
C PHE A 209 -1.39 3.13 -3.88
N ARG A 210 -2.15 3.06 -2.79
CA ARG A 210 -3.24 3.99 -2.48
C ARG A 210 -2.84 5.13 -1.55
N ILE A 211 -1.54 5.34 -1.30
CA ILE A 211 -1.06 6.37 -0.39
C ILE A 211 -1.46 7.77 -0.89
N LEU A 212 -2.26 8.44 -0.11
CA LEU A 212 -2.81 9.76 -0.39
C LEU A 212 -2.47 10.77 0.70
N GLU A 213 -2.53 10.36 1.96
CA GLU A 213 -2.45 11.22 3.14
C GLU A 213 -1.11 11.93 3.24
N GLY A 214 -0.05 11.25 2.84
CA GLY A 214 1.28 11.82 2.86
C GLY A 214 1.46 12.97 1.89
N PRO A 215 1.22 12.75 0.60
CA PRO A 215 1.32 13.81 -0.41
C PRO A 215 0.43 15.02 -0.14
N ILE A 216 -0.80 14.83 0.40
CA ILE A 216 -1.67 15.96 0.79
C ILE A 216 -1.04 16.84 1.86
N LEU A 217 -0.33 16.23 2.83
CA LEU A 217 0.29 16.97 3.93
C LEU A 217 1.59 17.68 3.53
N VAL A 218 2.19 17.26 2.42
CA VAL A 218 3.42 17.84 1.87
C VAL A 218 3.10 18.82 0.74
N ASP A 219 1.82 19.17 0.55
CA ASP A 219 1.38 20.09 -0.49
C ASP A 219 1.99 21.48 -0.27
N ASP A 220 3.19 21.63 -0.84
CA ASP A 220 3.88 22.89 -1.07
C ASP A 220 3.78 23.17 -2.57
N PRO A 221 3.38 24.36 -3.01
CA PRO A 221 3.35 24.73 -4.43
C PRO A 221 4.66 24.49 -5.18
N GLY A 222 5.78 24.39 -4.45
CA GLY A 222 7.10 24.00 -4.96
C GLY A 222 7.43 22.51 -4.88
N ALA A 223 6.62 21.69 -4.22
CA ALA A 223 6.89 20.25 -4.06
C ALA A 223 6.67 19.51 -5.37
N THR A 224 7.76 18.96 -5.92
CA THR A 224 7.75 18.24 -7.21
C THR A 224 7.27 16.80 -7.13
N VAL A 225 7.00 16.28 -5.93
CA VAL A 225 6.69 14.86 -5.73
C VAL A 225 5.18 14.64 -5.66
N ARG A 226 4.57 14.34 -6.80
CA ARG A 226 3.15 14.02 -6.91
C ARG A 226 2.96 12.52 -7.10
N THR A 227 2.09 11.91 -6.27
CA THR A 227 1.64 10.52 -6.48
C THR A 227 0.39 10.49 -7.35
N ALA A 228 0.12 9.36 -8.00
CA ALA A 228 -1.09 9.23 -8.81
C ALA A 228 -2.39 9.38 -7.98
N PRO A 229 -2.53 8.79 -6.76
CA PRO A 229 -3.69 9.06 -5.90
C PRO A 229 -3.84 10.54 -5.51
N PHE A 230 -2.72 11.23 -5.26
CA PHE A 230 -2.76 12.67 -4.97
C PHE A 230 -3.24 13.47 -6.18
N LEU A 231 -2.77 13.15 -7.37
CA LEU A 231 -3.20 13.83 -8.60
C LEU A 231 -4.70 13.62 -8.87
N VAL A 232 -5.23 12.41 -8.59
CA VAL A 232 -6.68 12.15 -8.64
C VAL A 232 -7.43 13.03 -7.66
N TRP A 233 -6.95 13.15 -6.44
CA TRP A 233 -7.56 13.97 -5.40
C TRP A 233 -7.54 15.45 -5.77
N ASP A 234 -6.39 15.96 -6.20
CA ASP A 234 -6.17 17.36 -6.59
C ASP A 234 -7.08 17.76 -7.78
N THR A 235 -7.15 16.91 -8.81
CA THR A 235 -8.04 17.12 -9.96
C THR A 235 -9.51 17.13 -9.53
N THR A 236 -9.90 16.21 -8.62
CA THR A 236 -11.30 16.06 -8.22
C THR A 236 -11.76 17.17 -7.28
N PHE A 237 -10.94 17.51 -6.26
CA PHE A 237 -11.36 18.36 -5.14
C PHE A 237 -10.77 19.77 -5.18
N SER A 238 -9.57 19.96 -5.70
CA SER A 238 -8.95 21.28 -5.82
C SER A 238 -9.33 21.93 -7.14
N SER A 239 -9.21 21.20 -8.25
CA SER A 239 -9.56 21.72 -9.58
C SER A 239 -11.05 21.62 -9.88
N LEU A 240 -11.81 20.83 -9.11
CA LEU A 240 -13.25 20.57 -9.29
C LEU A 240 -13.61 19.97 -10.65
N GLU A 241 -12.68 19.27 -11.29
CA GLU A 241 -12.87 18.55 -12.55
C GLU A 241 -13.37 17.13 -12.30
N LEU A 242 -14.64 16.99 -11.91
CA LEU A 242 -15.21 15.72 -11.47
C LEU A 242 -15.18 14.63 -12.55
N GLY A 243 -15.39 15.01 -13.82
CA GLY A 243 -15.37 14.07 -14.95
C GLY A 243 -13.97 13.49 -15.17
N LEU A 244 -12.96 14.35 -15.23
CA LEU A 244 -11.56 13.93 -15.38
C LEU A 244 -11.07 13.16 -14.14
N GLY A 245 -11.37 13.64 -12.92
CA GLY A 245 -11.04 12.94 -11.67
C GLY A 245 -11.66 11.55 -11.56
N ALA A 246 -12.92 11.41 -12.02
CA ALA A 246 -13.57 10.09 -12.10
C ALA A 246 -12.87 9.17 -13.11
N ALA A 247 -12.50 9.67 -14.29
CA ALA A 247 -11.74 8.91 -15.28
C ALA A 247 -10.37 8.48 -14.74
N MET A 248 -9.64 9.38 -14.09
CA MET A 248 -8.36 9.07 -13.41
C MET A 248 -8.54 7.99 -12.34
N SER A 249 -9.61 8.05 -11.55
CA SER A 249 -9.92 7.04 -10.52
C SER A 249 -10.13 5.65 -11.14
N ILE A 250 -10.81 5.56 -12.27
CA ILE A 250 -11.01 4.29 -13.00
C ILE A 250 -9.69 3.77 -13.55
N VAL A 251 -8.86 4.63 -14.15
CA VAL A 251 -7.52 4.24 -14.64
C VAL A 251 -6.65 3.76 -13.48
N LEU A 252 -6.68 4.46 -12.33
CA LEU A 252 -5.94 4.06 -11.13
C LEU A 252 -6.40 2.70 -10.59
N LEU A 253 -7.70 2.43 -10.58
CA LEU A 253 -8.27 1.13 -10.21
C LEU A 253 -7.77 0.01 -11.13
N LEU A 254 -7.74 0.26 -12.45
CA LEU A 254 -7.22 -0.70 -13.42
C LEU A 254 -5.72 -0.95 -13.23
N LEU A 255 -4.94 0.10 -12.98
CA LEU A 255 -3.51 -0.02 -12.68
C LEU A 255 -3.27 -0.83 -11.39
N ALA A 256 -4.07 -0.61 -10.35
CA ALA A 256 -4.01 -1.41 -9.12
C ALA A 256 -4.35 -2.89 -9.38
N ALA A 257 -5.35 -3.17 -10.21
CA ALA A 257 -5.73 -4.53 -10.59
C ALA A 257 -4.61 -5.21 -11.41
N VAL A 258 -3.98 -4.49 -12.33
CA VAL A 258 -2.83 -4.98 -13.10
C VAL A 258 -1.65 -5.26 -12.17
N LEU A 259 -1.33 -4.34 -11.26
CA LEU A 259 -0.27 -4.53 -10.25
C LEU A 259 -0.53 -5.80 -9.42
N ALA A 260 -1.75 -5.98 -8.93
CA ALA A 260 -2.14 -7.18 -8.18
C ALA A 260 -1.96 -8.45 -9.02
N ALA A 261 -2.45 -8.45 -10.27
CA ALA A 261 -2.35 -9.60 -11.16
C ALA A 261 -0.89 -9.95 -11.46
N VAL A 262 -0.06 -8.96 -11.76
CA VAL A 262 1.39 -9.15 -12.01
C VAL A 262 2.08 -9.73 -10.78
N LEU A 263 1.85 -9.16 -9.59
CA LEU A 263 2.45 -9.66 -8.35
C LEU A 263 2.01 -11.09 -8.03
N VAL A 264 0.72 -11.40 -8.18
CA VAL A 264 0.19 -12.77 -7.96
C VAL A 264 0.83 -13.78 -8.94
N GLN A 265 1.05 -13.39 -10.19
CA GLN A 265 1.70 -14.24 -11.19
C GLN A 265 3.19 -14.41 -10.91
N LEU A 266 3.93 -13.31 -10.65
CA LEU A 266 5.37 -13.32 -10.39
C LEU A 266 5.71 -14.13 -9.14
N LEU A 267 4.94 -13.93 -8.08
CA LEU A 267 5.15 -14.62 -6.79
C LEU A 267 4.57 -16.05 -6.77
N ARG A 268 3.96 -16.49 -7.87
CA ARG A 268 3.36 -17.83 -8.02
C ARG A 268 2.40 -18.19 -6.87
N VAL A 269 1.68 -17.21 -6.34
CA VAL A 269 0.77 -17.40 -5.19
C VAL A 269 -0.22 -18.56 -5.44
N ARG A 270 -0.67 -18.75 -6.68
CA ARG A 270 -1.58 -19.85 -7.06
C ARG A 270 -1.01 -21.28 -6.92
N ARG A 271 0.31 -21.43 -6.81
CA ARG A 271 0.94 -22.77 -6.60
C ARG A 271 1.15 -23.10 -5.13
N ILE A 272 0.77 -22.19 -4.26
CA ILE A 272 1.11 -22.20 -2.84
C ILE A 272 -0.15 -22.42 -1.98
N VAL A 273 -1.34 -22.17 -2.53
CA VAL A 273 -2.65 -22.49 -1.99
C VAL A 273 -3.19 -23.76 -2.63
#